data_cf596ed5a7ad60dfbcc8644a12582a1c
#
_entry.id   cf596ed5a7ad60dfbcc8644a12582a1c
#
_cell.length_a   1.000
_cell.length_b   1.000
_cell.length_c   1.000
_cell.angle_alpha   90.00
_cell.angle_beta   90.00
_cell.angle_gamma   90.00
#
_symmetry.space_group_name_H-M   'P 1'
#
loop_
_entity.id
_entity.type
_entity.pdbx_description
1 polymer ?
#
loop_
_entity_poly.entity_id
_entity_poly.type
_entity_poly.pdbx_seq_one_letter_code
_entity_poly.pdbx_strand_id
1 'polypeptide(L)'
;MKHHLLLFSLLLIMLVPASAQKAGVNIFSYNVHNCIGMDKEQDYQRIAKVIQQADPDIVALQELDSVTERNKGVYALGELEKHTGMHGIYAAAIPFQGGSYGIGMLSKEAPIKYEVIPMPGREEKRALIIAEFKDYVFCATHQSLTAEDQLLSVPLILKALEGIHKPIFLAGDMNSKPQSKPQEMLGKQFTTLNDTAVYTFPADLPNRCIDYIYAYSQNGYQFDVQQQKVIEEAVASDHRPVQVVVQIKGK
;
A
#
# COMPACT_ATOMS: atom_id res chain seq x y z
N MET A 1 -57.20 -15.60 -55.48
CA MET A 1 -56.75 -15.74 -54.08
C MET A 1 -55.23 -15.78 -54.09
N LYS A 2 -54.59 -14.67 -53.67
CA LYS A 2 -53.12 -14.55 -53.61
C LYS A 2 -52.67 -14.76 -52.17
N HIS A 3 -51.92 -15.83 -51.89
CA HIS A 3 -51.34 -16.13 -50.56
C HIS A 3 -50.03 -15.38 -50.44
N HIS A 4 -49.96 -14.39 -49.53
CA HIS A 4 -48.71 -13.75 -49.10
C HIS A 4 -48.09 -14.54 -47.96
N LEU A 5 -46.93 -15.14 -48.24
CA LEU A 5 -46.08 -15.85 -47.26
C LEU A 5 -45.21 -14.79 -46.56
N LEU A 6 -45.49 -14.53 -45.28
CA LEU A 6 -44.63 -13.68 -44.41
C LEU A 6 -43.50 -14.57 -43.92
N LEU A 7 -42.26 -14.26 -44.35
CA LEU A 7 -41.04 -14.80 -43.76
C LEU A 7 -40.70 -14.00 -42.50
N PHE A 8 -40.82 -14.63 -41.32
CA PHE A 8 -40.27 -14.13 -40.10
C PHE A 8 -38.78 -14.51 -40.02
N SER A 9 -37.87 -13.56 -40.21
CA SER A 9 -36.44 -13.77 -39.93
C SER A 9 -36.20 -13.61 -38.42
N LEU A 10 -35.87 -14.73 -37.79
CA LEU A 10 -35.47 -14.75 -36.35
C LEU A 10 -34.03 -14.25 -36.24
N LEU A 11 -33.82 -13.02 -35.77
CA LEU A 11 -32.51 -12.45 -35.52
C LEU A 11 -31.97 -13.04 -34.20
N LEU A 12 -31.09 -14.03 -34.29
CA LEU A 12 -30.40 -14.64 -33.15
C LEU A 12 -29.31 -13.67 -32.66
N ILE A 13 -29.62 -12.86 -31.63
CA ILE A 13 -28.63 -12.03 -30.96
C ILE A 13 -27.72 -12.94 -30.16
N MET A 14 -26.50 -13.21 -30.66
CA MET A 14 -25.46 -13.86 -29.88
C MET A 14 -25.00 -12.90 -28.77
N LEU A 15 -25.42 -13.14 -27.56
CA LEU A 15 -24.84 -12.52 -26.38
C LEU A 15 -23.41 -13.07 -26.22
N VAL A 16 -22.43 -12.31 -26.70
CA VAL A 16 -21.02 -12.55 -26.36
C VAL A 16 -20.91 -12.27 -24.86
N PRO A 17 -20.49 -13.26 -24.03
CA PRO A 17 -20.27 -12.97 -22.62
C PRO A 17 -19.20 -11.88 -22.54
N ALA A 18 -19.57 -10.73 -21.95
CA ALA A 18 -18.59 -9.70 -21.58
C ALA A 18 -17.59 -10.39 -20.66
N SER A 19 -16.36 -10.60 -21.12
CA SER A 19 -15.26 -11.00 -20.25
C SER A 19 -15.25 -10.01 -19.10
N ALA A 20 -15.56 -10.47 -17.88
CA ALA A 20 -15.46 -9.62 -16.71
C ALA A 20 -14.01 -9.14 -16.64
N GLN A 21 -13.79 -7.88 -17.00
CA GLN A 21 -12.48 -7.25 -16.90
C GLN A 21 -12.08 -7.35 -15.43
N LYS A 22 -10.96 -8.05 -15.16
CA LYS A 22 -10.48 -8.26 -13.79
C LYS A 22 -10.38 -6.89 -13.13
N ALA A 23 -11.10 -6.67 -12.03
CA ALA A 23 -11.06 -5.41 -11.32
C ALA A 23 -9.60 -5.10 -10.93
N GLY A 24 -9.18 -3.85 -11.05
CA GLY A 24 -7.84 -3.43 -10.65
C GLY A 24 -7.64 -3.61 -9.15
N VAL A 25 -6.40 -3.76 -8.69
CA VAL A 25 -6.05 -3.76 -7.26
C VAL A 25 -6.02 -2.32 -6.76
N ASN A 26 -6.79 -2.02 -5.73
CA ASN A 26 -6.82 -0.72 -5.06
C ASN A 26 -5.83 -0.73 -3.89
N ILE A 27 -4.70 -0.08 -4.06
CA ILE A 27 -3.57 -0.03 -3.12
C ILE A 27 -3.54 1.31 -2.40
N PHE A 28 -3.30 1.25 -1.08
CA PHE A 28 -3.23 2.42 -0.23
C PHE A 28 -1.96 2.40 0.63
N SER A 29 -1.30 3.53 0.80
CA SER A 29 -0.18 3.70 1.72
C SER A 29 -0.44 4.87 2.63
N TYR A 30 -0.27 4.68 3.94
CA TYR A 30 -0.53 5.70 4.93
C TYR A 30 0.40 5.59 6.14
N ASN A 31 1.28 6.56 6.31
CA ASN A 31 1.94 6.79 7.60
C ASN A 31 0.92 7.42 8.54
N VAL A 32 0.56 6.72 9.61
CA VAL A 32 -0.55 7.09 10.50
C VAL A 32 -0.10 7.82 11.77
N HIS A 33 1.20 8.08 11.93
CA HIS A 33 1.75 8.84 13.07
C HIS A 33 1.16 8.38 14.40
N ASN A 34 1.23 7.09 14.70
CA ASN A 34 0.64 6.46 15.90
C ASN A 34 -0.87 6.72 16.07
N CYS A 35 -1.58 7.00 14.98
CA CYS A 35 -2.97 7.45 14.97
C CYS A 35 -3.19 8.78 15.76
N ILE A 36 -2.14 9.60 15.87
CA ILE A 36 -2.18 10.94 16.47
C ILE A 36 -2.28 11.97 15.36
N GLY A 37 -3.36 12.73 15.37
CA GLY A 37 -3.61 13.77 14.37
C GLY A 37 -2.77 15.04 14.59
N MET A 38 -2.87 15.97 13.65
CA MET A 38 -2.28 17.31 13.72
C MET A 38 -2.87 18.13 14.87
N ASP A 39 -4.07 17.78 15.35
CA ASP A 39 -4.73 18.28 16.55
C ASP A 39 -4.18 17.70 17.88
N LYS A 40 -3.21 16.75 17.79
CA LYS A 40 -2.61 16.03 18.92
C LYS A 40 -3.53 15.02 19.60
N GLU A 41 -4.68 14.74 19.02
CA GLU A 41 -5.61 13.73 19.53
C GLU A 41 -5.33 12.36 18.87
N GLN A 42 -5.24 11.31 19.69
CA GLN A 42 -5.13 9.94 19.21
C GLN A 42 -6.52 9.38 18.89
N ASP A 43 -6.75 9.01 17.61
CA ASP A 43 -8.07 8.57 17.16
C ASP A 43 -7.93 7.46 16.07
N TYR A 44 -8.06 6.21 16.50
CA TYR A 44 -8.02 5.03 15.61
C TYR A 44 -9.22 4.99 14.66
N GLN A 45 -10.40 5.47 15.11
CA GLN A 45 -11.60 5.48 14.27
C GLN A 45 -11.48 6.49 13.14
N ARG A 46 -10.84 7.63 13.37
CA ARG A 46 -10.54 8.64 12.36
C ARG A 46 -9.65 8.07 11.26
N ILE A 47 -8.56 7.39 11.61
CA ILE A 47 -7.69 6.72 10.64
C ILE A 47 -8.48 5.64 9.86
N ALA A 48 -9.23 4.79 10.57
CA ALA A 48 -10.06 3.76 9.92
C ALA A 48 -11.10 4.36 8.96
N LYS A 49 -11.69 5.49 9.28
CA LYS A 49 -12.64 6.20 8.41
C LYS A 49 -11.98 6.69 7.12
N VAL A 50 -10.75 7.22 7.20
CA VAL A 50 -9.97 7.62 6.01
C VAL A 50 -9.73 6.41 5.10
N ILE A 51 -9.34 5.26 5.68
CA ILE A 51 -9.12 4.01 4.95
C ILE A 51 -10.44 3.53 4.31
N GLN A 52 -11.54 3.49 5.06
CA GLN A 52 -12.85 3.03 4.57
C GLN A 52 -13.37 3.90 3.42
N GLN A 53 -13.17 5.22 3.48
CA GLN A 53 -13.59 6.13 2.40
C GLN A 53 -12.82 5.91 1.09
N ALA A 54 -11.58 5.44 1.18
CA ALA A 54 -10.77 5.07 0.03
C ALA A 54 -11.09 3.67 -0.51
N ASP A 55 -11.75 2.83 0.29
CA ASP A 55 -12.14 1.43 0.01
C ASP A 55 -11.02 0.59 -0.62
N PRO A 56 -9.79 0.58 -0.05
CA PRO A 56 -8.67 -0.15 -0.63
C PRO A 56 -8.82 -1.66 -0.47
N ASP A 57 -8.22 -2.42 -1.39
CA ASP A 57 -8.07 -3.87 -1.24
C ASP A 57 -6.93 -4.21 -0.29
N ILE A 58 -5.90 -3.35 -0.26
CA ILE A 58 -4.71 -3.53 0.56
C ILE A 58 -4.09 -2.19 0.98
N VAL A 59 -3.59 -2.14 2.22
CA VAL A 59 -3.04 -0.95 2.86
C VAL A 59 -1.66 -1.25 3.44
N ALA A 60 -0.68 -0.42 3.15
CA ALA A 60 0.58 -0.32 3.89
C ALA A 60 0.46 0.75 4.96
N LEU A 61 0.73 0.42 6.22
CA LEU A 61 0.65 1.32 7.36
C LEU A 61 2.03 1.51 7.98
N GLN A 62 2.42 2.74 8.23
CA GLN A 62 3.65 3.06 8.92
C GLN A 62 3.34 3.74 10.26
N GLU A 63 4.29 3.67 11.19
CA GLU A 63 4.22 4.28 12.51
C GLU A 63 3.07 3.75 13.38
N LEU A 64 3.04 2.44 13.60
CA LEU A 64 2.08 1.80 14.48
C LEU A 64 2.72 1.42 15.81
N ASP A 65 2.03 1.76 16.89
CA ASP A 65 2.32 1.27 18.23
C ASP A 65 1.58 -0.06 18.52
N SER A 66 2.26 -0.95 19.21
CA SER A 66 1.65 -2.14 19.78
C SER A 66 1.90 -2.17 21.28
N VAL A 67 0.85 -1.99 22.04
CA VAL A 67 0.79 -2.03 23.53
C VAL A 67 1.86 -1.19 24.23
N THR A 68 2.21 -0.03 23.66
CA THR A 68 3.17 0.90 24.25
C THR A 68 2.53 1.71 25.38
N GLU A 69 3.37 2.29 26.27
CA GLU A 69 2.88 3.17 27.35
C GLU A 69 2.18 4.42 26.81
N ARG A 70 2.73 5.06 25.75
CA ARG A 70 2.16 6.28 25.15
C ARG A 70 0.77 6.07 24.54
N ASN A 71 0.48 4.85 24.05
CA ASN A 71 -0.84 4.50 23.54
C ASN A 71 -1.70 3.74 24.59
N LYS A 72 -1.31 3.80 25.86
CA LYS A 72 -2.06 3.22 27.01
C LYS A 72 -2.29 1.72 26.88
N GLY A 73 -1.32 0.99 26.30
CA GLY A 73 -1.39 -0.46 26.14
C GLY A 73 -2.32 -0.93 25.04
N VAL A 74 -2.76 -0.05 24.14
CA VAL A 74 -3.63 -0.43 23.01
C VAL A 74 -2.78 -1.09 21.90
N TYR A 75 -3.32 -2.13 21.27
CA TYR A 75 -2.79 -2.68 20.04
C TYR A 75 -3.40 -1.93 18.84
N ALA A 76 -2.69 -0.92 18.33
CA ALA A 76 -3.21 0.02 17.33
C ALA A 76 -3.75 -0.67 16.06
N LEU A 77 -3.01 -1.66 15.53
CA LEU A 77 -3.49 -2.39 14.35
C LEU A 77 -4.80 -3.14 14.62
N GLY A 78 -4.95 -3.73 15.83
CA GLY A 78 -6.20 -4.43 16.20
C GLY A 78 -7.41 -3.49 16.27
N GLU A 79 -7.22 -2.23 16.72
CA GLU A 79 -8.29 -1.23 16.61
C GLU A 79 -8.63 -0.88 15.16
N LEU A 80 -7.62 -0.78 14.29
CA LEU A 80 -7.85 -0.55 12.86
C LEU A 80 -8.55 -1.75 12.20
N GLU A 81 -8.16 -3.00 12.50
CA GLU A 81 -8.85 -4.23 12.04
C GLU A 81 -10.33 -4.20 12.43
N LYS A 82 -10.60 -3.93 13.71
CA LYS A 82 -11.96 -3.88 14.26
C LYS A 82 -12.83 -2.83 13.57
N HIS A 83 -12.28 -1.64 13.29
CA HIS A 83 -13.04 -0.56 12.66
C HIS A 83 -13.18 -0.73 11.14
N THR A 84 -12.18 -1.29 10.46
CA THR A 84 -12.19 -1.47 9.00
C THR A 84 -12.82 -2.79 8.55
N GLY A 85 -12.81 -3.82 9.40
CA GLY A 85 -13.18 -5.19 9.05
C GLY A 85 -12.14 -5.91 8.18
N MET A 86 -10.93 -5.35 8.04
CA MET A 86 -9.84 -5.91 7.23
C MET A 86 -8.94 -6.83 8.09
N HIS A 87 -8.19 -7.72 7.43
CA HIS A 87 -7.19 -8.59 8.05
C HIS A 87 -5.86 -7.85 8.25
N GLY A 88 -5.30 -7.90 9.46
CA GLY A 88 -4.06 -7.20 9.82
C GLY A 88 -2.83 -8.10 9.88
N ILE A 89 -1.68 -7.57 9.50
CA ILE A 89 -0.35 -8.11 9.77
C ILE A 89 0.47 -7.01 10.42
N TYR A 90 1.06 -7.27 11.60
CA TYR A 90 1.93 -6.34 12.30
C TYR A 90 3.38 -6.81 12.25
N ALA A 91 4.31 -5.90 12.04
CA ALA A 91 5.74 -6.12 12.12
C ALA A 91 6.39 -5.13 13.08
N ALA A 92 6.85 -5.63 14.22
CA ALA A 92 7.64 -4.85 15.15
C ALA A 92 9.00 -4.51 14.53
N ALA A 93 9.37 -3.24 14.53
CA ALA A 93 10.69 -2.76 14.13
C ALA A 93 11.62 -2.62 15.35
N ILE A 94 11.10 -2.04 16.44
CA ILE A 94 11.83 -1.84 17.68
C ILE A 94 10.95 -2.15 18.91
N PRO A 95 11.53 -2.60 20.05
CA PRO A 95 10.92 -2.48 21.35
C PRO A 95 10.74 -1.00 21.72
N PHE A 96 9.59 -0.61 22.23
CA PHE A 96 9.32 0.77 22.58
C PHE A 96 8.33 0.88 23.75
N GLN A 97 8.69 1.59 24.81
CA GLN A 97 7.83 1.89 25.97
C GLN A 97 7.01 0.69 26.49
N GLY A 98 7.68 -0.45 26.75
CA GLY A 98 7.02 -1.66 27.25
C GLY A 98 6.31 -2.52 26.22
N GLY A 99 6.10 -2.00 25.02
CA GLY A 99 5.54 -2.68 23.86
C GLY A 99 6.50 -2.67 22.66
N SER A 100 5.97 -2.42 21.47
CA SER A 100 6.76 -2.26 20.24
C SER A 100 6.18 -1.18 19.32
N TYR A 101 7.05 -0.69 18.45
CA TYR A 101 6.71 0.25 17.38
C TYR A 101 7.15 -0.33 16.05
N GLY A 102 6.37 -0.12 15.00
CA GLY A 102 6.68 -0.71 13.71
C GLY A 102 5.71 -0.32 12.61
N ILE A 103 5.45 -1.29 11.73
CA ILE A 103 4.60 -1.14 10.56
C ILE A 103 3.47 -2.17 10.56
N GLY A 104 2.46 -1.93 9.75
CA GLY A 104 1.35 -2.86 9.57
C GLY A 104 0.91 -2.96 8.12
N MET A 105 0.05 -3.91 7.88
CA MET A 105 -0.67 -4.12 6.64
C MET A 105 -2.12 -4.45 6.98
N LEU A 106 -3.06 -3.90 6.21
CA LEU A 106 -4.45 -4.33 6.24
C LEU A 106 -4.86 -4.81 4.84
N SER A 107 -5.68 -5.85 4.75
CA SER A 107 -6.16 -6.38 3.48
C SER A 107 -7.60 -6.89 3.58
N LYS A 108 -8.41 -6.74 2.52
CA LYS A 108 -9.75 -7.33 2.44
C LYS A 108 -9.70 -8.86 2.45
N GLU A 109 -8.72 -9.44 1.75
CA GLU A 109 -8.49 -10.89 1.72
C GLU A 109 -7.39 -11.27 2.72
N ALA A 110 -7.56 -12.37 3.42
CA ALA A 110 -6.48 -12.92 4.25
C ALA A 110 -5.30 -13.35 3.36
N PRO A 111 -4.05 -13.05 3.74
CA PRO A 111 -2.87 -13.51 3.00
C PRO A 111 -2.74 -15.03 3.08
N ILE A 112 -2.20 -15.65 2.01
CA ILE A 112 -1.87 -17.09 1.98
C ILE A 112 -0.74 -17.38 2.95
N LYS A 113 0.28 -16.53 2.95
CA LYS A 113 1.42 -16.53 3.87
C LYS A 113 2.05 -15.14 3.91
N TYR A 114 2.85 -14.89 4.94
CA TYR A 114 3.66 -13.68 5.02
C TYR A 114 4.97 -13.95 5.75
N GLU A 115 5.91 -13.05 5.56
CA GLU A 115 7.17 -12.98 6.31
C GLU A 115 7.50 -11.54 6.69
N VAL A 116 8.30 -11.39 7.73
CA VAL A 116 8.82 -10.10 8.20
C VAL A 116 10.34 -10.14 8.18
N ILE A 117 10.94 -9.16 7.51
CA ILE A 117 12.38 -9.04 7.36
C ILE A 117 12.84 -7.79 8.08
N PRO A 118 13.82 -7.91 9.03
CA PRO A 118 14.45 -6.74 9.64
C PRO A 118 15.20 -5.92 8.59
N MET A 119 15.00 -4.60 8.65
CA MET A 119 15.61 -3.67 7.71
C MET A 119 16.56 -2.69 8.41
N PRO A 120 17.57 -2.15 7.70
CA PRO A 120 18.51 -1.19 8.25
C PRO A 120 17.84 0.09 8.76
N GLY A 121 18.38 0.63 9.82
CA GLY A 121 18.04 1.92 10.41
C GLY A 121 18.95 2.16 11.59
N ARG A 122 19.82 3.19 11.52
CA ARG A 122 20.76 3.53 12.59
C ARG A 122 20.08 4.33 13.70
N GLU A 123 19.14 5.17 13.34
CA GLU A 123 18.30 5.91 14.27
C GLU A 123 17.27 5.00 14.95
N GLU A 124 16.69 4.10 14.18
CA GLU A 124 15.72 3.12 14.62
C GLU A 124 15.65 1.97 13.59
N LYS A 125 15.61 0.74 14.05
CA LYS A 125 15.48 -0.41 13.14
C LYS A 125 14.17 -0.33 12.38
N ARG A 126 14.19 -0.86 11.15
CA ARG A 126 13.04 -0.88 10.24
C ARG A 126 12.59 -2.31 9.96
N ALA A 127 11.48 -2.45 9.28
CA ALA A 127 10.94 -3.74 8.89
C ALA A 127 10.38 -3.68 7.45
N LEU A 128 10.34 -4.86 6.83
CA LEU A 128 9.63 -5.12 5.58
C LEU A 128 8.66 -6.28 5.83
N ILE A 129 7.38 -6.08 5.54
CA ILE A 129 6.39 -7.14 5.47
C ILE A 129 6.28 -7.57 4.01
N ILE A 130 6.33 -8.87 3.75
CA ILE A 130 6.03 -9.45 2.43
C ILE A 130 4.88 -10.41 2.62
N ALA A 131 3.73 -10.14 1.99
CA ALA A 131 2.53 -10.96 2.09
C ALA A 131 2.11 -11.47 0.71
N GLU A 132 1.89 -12.78 0.59
CA GLU A 132 1.44 -13.41 -0.62
C GLU A 132 -0.08 -13.56 -0.62
N PHE A 133 -0.71 -13.04 -1.66
CA PHE A 133 -2.13 -13.19 -1.97
C PHE A 133 -2.32 -14.11 -3.17
N LYS A 134 -3.58 -14.41 -3.50
CA LYS A 134 -3.89 -15.29 -4.63
C LYS A 134 -3.26 -14.82 -5.95
N ASP A 135 -3.39 -13.53 -6.27
CA ASP A 135 -3.06 -12.98 -7.58
C ASP A 135 -1.79 -12.10 -7.59
N TYR A 136 -1.26 -11.69 -6.42
CA TYR A 136 -0.10 -10.82 -6.29
C TYR A 136 0.63 -11.02 -4.95
N VAL A 137 1.79 -10.41 -4.83
CA VAL A 137 2.53 -10.22 -3.58
C VAL A 137 2.54 -8.73 -3.25
N PHE A 138 2.32 -8.41 -1.98
CA PHE A 138 2.38 -7.04 -1.49
C PHE A 138 3.42 -6.88 -0.40
N CYS A 139 4.22 -5.83 -0.52
CA CYS A 139 5.28 -5.48 0.41
C CYS A 139 4.97 -4.13 1.06
N ALA A 140 5.09 -4.06 2.39
CA ALA A 140 4.95 -2.82 3.15
C ALA A 140 6.24 -2.52 3.91
N THR A 141 6.69 -1.27 3.89
CA THR A 141 7.91 -0.84 4.60
C THR A 141 7.80 0.59 5.09
N HIS A 142 8.70 0.95 6.02
CA HIS A 142 9.02 2.31 6.43
C HIS A 142 10.54 2.43 6.44
N GLN A 143 11.10 3.21 5.53
CA GLN A 143 12.56 3.33 5.38
C GLN A 143 13.16 4.24 6.45
N SER A 144 14.47 4.06 6.70
CA SER A 144 15.27 4.93 7.57
C SER A 144 15.23 6.40 7.10
N LEU A 145 15.44 7.33 8.03
CA LEU A 145 15.68 8.75 7.70
C LEU A 145 17.04 8.98 7.05
N THR A 146 17.95 8.01 7.15
CA THR A 146 19.34 8.10 6.70
C THR A 146 19.50 7.47 5.31
N ALA A 147 20.00 8.26 4.36
CA ALA A 147 20.16 7.83 2.96
C ALA A 147 21.05 6.59 2.78
N GLU A 148 22.11 6.44 3.60
CA GLU A 148 22.98 5.27 3.57
C GLU A 148 22.23 3.98 3.95
N ASP A 149 21.37 4.04 4.98
CA ASP A 149 20.55 2.90 5.39
C ASP A 149 19.47 2.58 4.35
N GLN A 150 18.87 3.61 3.73
CA GLN A 150 17.96 3.43 2.60
C GLN A 150 18.64 2.72 1.42
N LEU A 151 19.88 3.10 1.09
CA LEU A 151 20.67 2.44 0.04
C LEU A 151 21.00 0.99 0.38
N LEU A 152 21.25 0.66 1.65
CA LEU A 152 21.45 -0.72 2.12
C LEU A 152 20.15 -1.52 2.08
N SER A 153 18.99 -0.88 2.24
CA SER A 153 17.69 -1.54 2.21
C SER A 153 17.31 -2.04 0.82
N VAL A 154 17.68 -1.33 -0.25
CA VAL A 154 17.30 -1.70 -1.62
C VAL A 154 17.76 -3.11 -1.99
N PRO A 155 19.03 -3.51 -1.87
CA PRO A 155 19.47 -4.88 -2.19
C PRO A 155 18.83 -5.94 -1.29
N LEU A 156 18.49 -5.62 -0.03
CA LEU A 156 17.79 -6.54 0.85
C LEU A 156 16.36 -6.78 0.39
N ILE A 157 15.64 -5.72 -0.01
CA ILE A 157 14.30 -5.84 -0.62
C ILE A 157 14.38 -6.72 -1.88
N LEU A 158 15.31 -6.43 -2.79
CA LEU A 158 15.44 -7.18 -4.05
C LEU A 158 15.76 -8.67 -3.79
N LYS A 159 16.66 -8.96 -2.85
CA LYS A 159 16.99 -10.33 -2.45
C LYS A 159 15.77 -11.08 -1.90
N ALA A 160 14.96 -10.42 -1.10
CA ALA A 160 13.73 -10.99 -0.53
C ALA A 160 12.66 -11.29 -1.60
N LEU A 161 12.73 -10.64 -2.75
CA LEU A 161 11.80 -10.84 -3.86
C LEU A 161 12.30 -11.85 -4.90
N GLU A 162 13.51 -12.38 -4.75
CA GLU A 162 14.06 -13.39 -5.65
C GLU A 162 13.19 -14.64 -5.72
N GLY A 163 12.94 -15.15 -6.92
CA GLY A 163 12.14 -16.35 -7.15
C GLY A 163 10.62 -16.15 -7.04
N ILE A 164 10.15 -14.93 -6.77
CA ILE A 164 8.71 -14.63 -6.80
C ILE A 164 8.25 -14.40 -8.24
N HIS A 165 7.31 -15.24 -8.70
CA HIS A 165 6.81 -15.21 -10.07
C HIS A 165 5.45 -14.50 -10.22
N LYS A 166 4.85 -14.03 -9.14
CA LYS A 166 3.61 -13.23 -9.14
C LYS A 166 3.91 -11.74 -9.37
N PRO A 167 2.91 -10.94 -9.77
CA PRO A 167 3.00 -9.48 -9.68
C PRO A 167 3.36 -9.05 -8.26
N ILE A 168 4.26 -8.07 -8.11
CA ILE A 168 4.71 -7.60 -6.81
C ILE A 168 4.49 -6.09 -6.72
N PHE A 169 3.90 -5.66 -5.61
CA PHE A 169 3.79 -4.25 -5.24
C PHE A 169 4.59 -3.98 -3.97
N LEU A 170 5.16 -2.78 -3.88
CA LEU A 170 5.85 -2.27 -2.70
C LEU A 170 5.24 -0.91 -2.35
N ALA A 171 4.86 -0.70 -1.10
CA ALA A 171 4.33 0.58 -0.66
C ALA A 171 4.89 0.99 0.70
N GLY A 172 4.92 2.29 0.95
CA GLY A 172 5.32 2.83 2.24
C GLY A 172 5.89 4.24 2.19
N ASP A 173 6.28 4.71 3.37
CA ASP A 173 7.07 5.91 3.56
C ASP A 173 8.54 5.57 3.31
N MET A 174 9.10 6.11 2.23
CA MET A 174 10.49 5.88 1.85
C MET A 174 11.44 6.91 2.45
N ASN A 175 10.92 7.92 3.17
CA ASN A 175 11.72 9.00 3.77
C ASN A 175 12.72 9.65 2.80
N SER A 176 12.45 9.58 1.50
CA SER A 176 13.34 10.06 0.45
C SER A 176 12.58 10.71 -0.70
N LYS A 177 13.13 11.82 -1.22
CA LYS A 177 12.54 12.56 -2.33
C LYS A 177 12.75 11.85 -3.68
N PRO A 178 11.92 12.11 -4.70
CA PRO A 178 11.97 11.41 -5.99
C PRO A 178 13.34 11.36 -6.67
N GLN A 179 14.15 12.42 -6.58
CA GLN A 179 15.46 12.51 -7.23
C GLN A 179 16.64 12.08 -6.33
N SER A 180 16.37 11.46 -5.19
CA SER A 180 17.41 10.95 -4.30
C SER A 180 18.03 9.65 -4.82
N LYS A 181 19.28 9.37 -4.45
CA LYS A 181 19.97 8.13 -4.83
C LYS A 181 19.22 6.85 -4.46
N PRO A 182 18.58 6.74 -3.27
CA PRO A 182 17.76 5.56 -2.96
C PRO A 182 16.60 5.38 -3.94
N GLN A 183 15.92 6.47 -4.34
CA GLN A 183 14.83 6.43 -5.31
C GLN A 183 15.31 6.08 -6.72
N GLU A 184 16.45 6.61 -7.14
CA GLU A 184 17.08 6.22 -8.41
C GLU A 184 17.46 4.73 -8.43
N MET A 185 17.93 4.19 -7.30
CA MET A 185 18.29 2.79 -7.18
C MET A 185 17.05 1.88 -7.21
N LEU A 186 15.98 2.23 -6.50
CA LEU A 186 14.69 1.53 -6.56
C LEU A 186 14.10 1.59 -7.98
N GLY A 187 14.15 2.75 -8.63
CA GLY A 187 13.59 2.98 -9.96
C GLY A 187 14.23 2.14 -11.08
N LYS A 188 15.40 1.51 -10.83
CA LYS A 188 15.98 0.53 -11.78
C LYS A 188 15.22 -0.80 -11.83
N GLN A 189 14.44 -1.11 -10.79
CA GLN A 189 13.77 -2.38 -10.60
C GLN A 189 12.25 -2.24 -10.45
N PHE A 190 11.80 -1.07 -10.03
CA PHE A 190 10.41 -0.75 -9.76
C PHE A 190 9.93 0.42 -10.61
N THR A 191 8.68 0.35 -11.02
CA THR A 191 7.95 1.49 -11.60
C THR A 191 7.14 2.15 -10.49
N THR A 192 7.30 3.47 -10.30
CA THR A 192 6.46 4.25 -9.39
C THR A 192 5.07 4.40 -10.01
N LEU A 193 4.03 4.11 -9.23
CA LEU A 193 2.64 4.13 -9.70
C LEU A 193 1.89 5.40 -9.33
N ASN A 194 2.32 6.13 -8.28
CA ASN A 194 1.72 7.41 -7.89
C ASN A 194 2.44 8.60 -8.52
N ASP A 195 1.74 9.72 -8.62
CA ASP A 195 2.33 10.99 -9.10
C ASP A 195 3.20 11.61 -8.00
N THR A 196 4.50 11.63 -8.23
CA THR A 196 5.49 12.18 -7.29
C THR A 196 5.59 13.70 -7.32
N ALA A 197 4.91 14.38 -8.24
CA ALA A 197 4.76 15.83 -8.24
C ALA A 197 3.73 16.32 -7.20
N VAL A 198 2.86 15.41 -6.73
CA VAL A 198 1.90 15.68 -5.66
C VAL A 198 2.53 15.30 -4.31
N TYR A 199 2.62 16.27 -3.42
CA TYR A 199 3.32 16.11 -2.15
C TYR A 199 2.47 15.41 -1.09
N THR A 200 3.13 14.62 -0.23
CA THR A 200 2.48 13.80 0.81
C THR A 200 2.77 14.28 2.23
N PHE A 201 3.82 15.08 2.43
CA PHE A 201 4.27 15.52 3.76
C PHE A 201 4.75 16.99 3.76
N PRO A 202 4.55 17.73 4.88
CA PRO A 202 3.61 17.44 5.96
C PRO A 202 2.16 17.59 5.50
N ALA A 203 1.19 17.00 6.23
CA ALA A 203 -0.19 16.90 5.78
C ALA A 203 -0.90 18.26 5.64
N ASP A 204 -0.60 19.22 6.52
CA ASP A 204 -1.20 20.57 6.53
C ASP A 204 -0.69 21.46 5.36
N LEU A 205 0.62 21.51 5.15
CA LEU A 205 1.29 22.29 4.10
C LEU A 205 2.32 21.42 3.35
N PRO A 206 1.87 20.51 2.47
CA PRO A 206 2.77 19.56 1.81
C PRO A 206 3.86 20.26 0.98
N ASN A 207 5.11 19.82 1.16
CA ASN A 207 6.27 20.39 0.45
C ASN A 207 7.22 19.32 -0.11
N ARG A 208 6.91 18.04 0.07
CA ARG A 208 7.66 16.91 -0.48
C ARG A 208 6.81 15.65 -0.61
N CYS A 209 7.15 14.83 -1.59
CA CYS A 209 6.65 13.47 -1.74
C CYS A 209 7.69 12.52 -1.16
N ILE A 210 7.30 11.72 -0.16
CA ILE A 210 8.12 10.69 0.49
C ILE A 210 7.38 9.37 0.66
N ASP A 211 6.08 9.33 0.35
CA ASP A 211 5.23 8.15 0.37
C ASP A 211 4.98 7.66 -1.05
N TYR A 212 5.17 6.35 -1.27
CA TYR A 212 5.15 5.78 -2.61
C TYR A 212 4.41 4.44 -2.67
N ILE A 213 3.92 4.16 -3.88
CA ILE A 213 3.43 2.86 -4.30
C ILE A 213 4.15 2.48 -5.59
N TYR A 214 4.74 1.29 -5.61
CA TYR A 214 5.52 0.78 -6.74
C TYR A 214 5.00 -0.57 -7.22
N ALA A 215 5.27 -0.86 -8.48
CA ALA A 215 5.19 -2.20 -9.06
C ALA A 215 6.59 -2.69 -9.48
N TYR A 216 6.91 -3.95 -9.19
CA TYR A 216 8.17 -4.56 -9.60
C TYR A 216 8.15 -4.88 -11.08
N SER A 217 9.07 -4.29 -11.85
CA SER A 217 9.05 -4.31 -13.31
C SER A 217 9.90 -5.44 -13.94
N GLN A 218 10.67 -6.18 -13.12
CA GLN A 218 11.63 -7.16 -13.64
C GLN A 218 11.07 -8.59 -13.80
N ASN A 219 9.85 -8.85 -13.38
CA ASN A 219 9.23 -10.17 -13.46
C ASN A 219 8.30 -10.35 -14.69
N GLY A 220 8.32 -9.40 -15.62
CA GLY A 220 7.62 -9.46 -16.93
C GLY A 220 6.14 -9.05 -16.88
N TYR A 221 5.59 -8.68 -15.74
CA TYR A 221 4.24 -8.14 -15.66
C TYR A 221 4.18 -6.68 -16.09
N GLN A 222 3.07 -6.30 -16.71
CA GLN A 222 2.74 -4.92 -17.05
C GLN A 222 1.62 -4.42 -16.13
N PHE A 223 1.69 -3.15 -15.81
CA PHE A 223 0.78 -2.49 -14.89
C PHE A 223 0.16 -1.26 -15.55
N ASP A 224 -1.16 -1.13 -15.45
CA ASP A 224 -1.92 -0.03 -16.04
C ASP A 224 -2.63 0.74 -14.92
N VAL A 225 -2.12 1.93 -14.62
CA VAL A 225 -2.66 2.78 -13.56
C VAL A 225 -3.98 3.38 -14.03
N GLN A 226 -5.08 3.00 -13.42
CA GLN A 226 -6.42 3.49 -13.71
C GLN A 226 -6.74 4.77 -12.96
N GLN A 227 -6.23 4.86 -11.72
CA GLN A 227 -6.40 6.02 -10.85
C GLN A 227 -5.21 6.14 -9.93
N GLN A 228 -4.77 7.37 -9.68
CA GLN A 228 -3.80 7.70 -8.65
C GLN A 228 -4.19 9.02 -8.00
N LYS A 229 -4.02 9.12 -6.70
CA LYS A 229 -4.27 10.35 -5.95
C LYS A 229 -3.55 10.37 -4.61
N VAL A 230 -3.20 11.55 -4.15
CA VAL A 230 -2.91 11.87 -2.76
C VAL A 230 -4.20 12.38 -2.13
N ILE A 231 -4.64 11.76 -1.04
CA ILE A 231 -5.88 12.15 -0.34
C ILE A 231 -5.62 13.44 0.44
N GLU A 232 -6.47 14.44 0.26
CA GLU A 232 -6.38 15.73 0.96
C GLU A 232 -6.88 15.59 2.42
N GLU A 233 -6.20 14.76 3.22
CA GLU A 233 -6.43 14.61 4.65
C GLU A 233 -5.34 15.37 5.40
N ALA A 234 -5.70 16.47 6.04
CA ALA A 234 -4.76 17.38 6.68
C ALA A 234 -4.68 17.24 8.21
N VAL A 235 -5.53 16.41 8.81
CA VAL A 235 -5.71 16.36 10.27
C VAL A 235 -5.41 15.00 10.88
N ALA A 236 -5.83 13.90 10.23
CA ALA A 236 -5.80 12.57 10.83
C ALA A 236 -4.37 12.03 11.09
N SER A 237 -3.36 12.49 10.34
CA SER A 237 -1.94 12.20 10.50
C SER A 237 -1.12 13.41 10.04
N ASP A 238 0.19 13.39 10.23
CA ASP A 238 1.13 14.36 9.66
C ASP A 238 1.55 14.02 8.20
N HIS A 239 1.13 12.86 7.67
CA HIS A 239 1.22 12.49 6.25
C HIS A 239 -0.14 12.48 5.57
N ARG A 240 -0.17 12.74 4.26
CA ARG A 240 -1.32 12.51 3.40
C ARG A 240 -1.26 11.11 2.79
N PRO A 241 -2.37 10.34 2.81
CA PRO A 241 -2.37 9.00 2.22
C PRO A 241 -2.22 9.03 0.70
N VAL A 242 -1.58 8.00 0.17
CA VAL A 242 -1.45 7.76 -1.28
C VAL A 242 -2.33 6.59 -1.69
N GLN A 243 -3.09 6.73 -2.77
CA GLN A 243 -3.95 5.70 -3.34
C GLN A 243 -3.65 5.49 -4.82
N VAL A 244 -3.60 4.23 -5.23
CA VAL A 244 -3.47 3.82 -6.65
C VAL A 244 -4.42 2.66 -6.93
N VAL A 245 -5.19 2.78 -8.02
CA VAL A 245 -5.93 1.66 -8.61
C VAL A 245 -5.18 1.20 -9.85
N VAL A 246 -4.73 -0.05 -9.87
CA VAL A 246 -3.88 -0.59 -10.92
C VAL A 246 -4.40 -1.91 -11.45
N GLN A 247 -4.46 -2.05 -12.78
CA GLN A 247 -4.72 -3.32 -13.45
C GLN A 247 -3.41 -4.04 -13.72
N ILE A 248 -3.37 -5.34 -13.38
CA ILE A 248 -2.29 -6.24 -13.74
C ILE A 248 -2.61 -6.79 -15.12
N LYS A 249 -1.81 -6.41 -16.12
CA LYS A 249 -1.83 -7.02 -17.45
C LYS A 249 -0.89 -8.23 -17.43
N GLY A 250 -1.27 -9.31 -18.10
CA GLY A 250 -0.47 -10.54 -18.15
C GLY A 250 0.97 -10.28 -18.64
N LYS A 251 1.81 -11.32 -18.51
CA LYS A 251 3.17 -11.32 -19.08
C LYS A 251 3.12 -11.24 -20.57
#